data_57971dbc145b78cac7d7b72228365333
#
_entry.id   57971dbc145b78cac7d7b72228365333
#
_cell.length_a   1.000
_cell.length_b   1.000
_cell.length_c   1.000
_cell.angle_alpha   90.00
_cell.angle_beta   90.00
_cell.angle_gamma   90.00
#
_symmetry.space_group_name_H-M   'P 1'
#
loop_
_entity.id
_entity.type
_entity.pdbx_description
1 polymer ?
#
loop_
_entity_poly.entity_id
_entity_poly.type
_entity_poly.pdbx_seq_one_letter_code
_entity_poly.pdbx_strand_id
1 'polypeptide(L)'
;MRLSLLQRDIAWADPVANRAATGPALLACQGSDVCVLPEMWPTGFLTQPSTADIHEQQRTLEWLQEMADTMDCALVGSMATLTNEGEWRNRLHFIRPHLPPAWYDKHHLFTYAGEQLHYVPGEHRLVVNWRGTRFLPLVCYDLRFPVWARNSATSRSRFVTRHEGNATPQEGTEEDEAEYDVLLCVASWPASRMEAWKSLLVARAIENQCYACGVNRIGRDPNCLYAGGTLCVDPYGRIISQMPDSQEGCLTVDLNLQELRRFRKKFPVLRDAD
;
A
#
# COMPACT_ATOMS: atom_id res chain seq x y z
N MET A 1 13.58 5.34 -8.26
CA MET A 1 12.86 4.51 -7.25
C MET A 1 12.20 3.37 -7.99
N ARG A 2 12.62 2.14 -7.70
CA ARG A 2 12.14 0.94 -8.39
C ARG A 2 11.16 0.18 -7.51
N LEU A 3 9.93 0.01 -7.98
CA LEU A 3 8.87 -0.71 -7.29
C LEU A 3 8.55 -2.01 -8.01
N SER A 4 8.33 -3.08 -7.24
CA SER A 4 7.77 -4.35 -7.70
C SER A 4 6.41 -4.59 -7.04
N LEU A 5 5.36 -4.65 -7.84
CA LEU A 5 3.97 -4.79 -7.42
C LEU A 5 3.53 -6.22 -7.71
N LEU A 6 3.29 -7.02 -6.66
CA LEU A 6 3.02 -8.45 -6.79
C LEU A 6 1.52 -8.72 -6.88
N GLN A 7 1.05 -9.16 -8.04
CA GLN A 7 -0.31 -9.66 -8.26
C GLN A 7 -0.35 -11.16 -7.99
N ARG A 8 -0.99 -11.56 -6.88
CA ARG A 8 -0.93 -12.93 -6.36
C ARG A 8 -2.32 -13.53 -6.19
N ASP A 9 -2.43 -14.84 -6.43
CA ASP A 9 -3.49 -15.62 -5.82
C ASP A 9 -3.15 -15.84 -4.34
N ILE A 10 -4.17 -15.90 -3.51
CA ILE A 10 -4.01 -16.03 -2.07
C ILE A 10 -4.83 -17.23 -1.61
N ALA A 11 -4.16 -18.26 -1.11
CA ALA A 11 -4.82 -19.40 -0.48
C ALA A 11 -5.61 -18.92 0.76
N TRP A 12 -6.89 -19.27 0.79
CA TRP A 12 -7.80 -18.82 1.85
C TRP A 12 -7.41 -19.38 3.21
N ALA A 13 -7.23 -18.50 4.19
CA ALA A 13 -6.90 -18.80 5.58
C ALA A 13 -5.65 -19.71 5.76
N ASP A 14 -4.69 -19.68 4.82
CA ASP A 14 -3.48 -20.49 4.90
C ASP A 14 -2.20 -19.63 4.83
N PRO A 15 -1.79 -19.02 5.95
CA PRO A 15 -0.61 -18.16 5.98
C PRO A 15 0.71 -18.92 5.69
N VAL A 16 0.76 -20.21 5.97
CA VAL A 16 1.95 -21.02 5.70
C VAL A 16 2.14 -21.21 4.19
N ALA A 17 1.07 -21.64 3.49
CA ALA A 17 1.10 -21.78 2.04
C ALA A 17 1.37 -20.44 1.34
N ASN A 18 0.75 -19.36 1.81
CA ASN A 18 0.93 -18.03 1.23
C ASN A 18 2.38 -17.51 1.40
N ARG A 19 3.02 -17.71 2.56
CA ARG A 19 4.44 -17.38 2.73
C ARG A 19 5.33 -18.22 1.81
N ALA A 20 5.09 -19.53 1.76
CA ALA A 20 5.85 -20.45 0.91
C ALA A 20 5.76 -20.08 -0.58
N ALA A 21 4.57 -19.68 -1.06
CA ALA A 21 4.36 -19.24 -2.44
C ALA A 21 4.94 -17.85 -2.72
N THR A 22 4.93 -16.94 -1.72
CA THR A 22 5.37 -15.55 -1.87
C THR A 22 6.89 -15.42 -1.87
N GLY A 23 7.62 -16.27 -1.12
CA GLY A 23 9.07 -16.18 -1.00
C GLY A 23 9.83 -16.19 -2.35
N PRO A 24 9.64 -17.19 -3.21
CA PRO A 24 10.27 -17.21 -4.54
C PRO A 24 9.88 -16.01 -5.41
N ALA A 25 8.62 -15.54 -5.30
CA ALA A 25 8.15 -14.40 -6.08
C ALA A 25 8.82 -13.08 -5.62
N LEU A 26 9.07 -12.90 -4.33
CA LEU A 26 9.84 -11.77 -3.80
C LEU A 26 11.29 -11.84 -4.28
N LEU A 27 11.94 -12.99 -4.15
CA LEU A 27 13.34 -13.17 -4.60
C LEU A 27 13.51 -12.88 -6.09
N ALA A 28 12.51 -13.16 -6.92
CA ALA A 28 12.52 -12.81 -8.33
C ALA A 28 12.46 -11.29 -8.58
N CYS A 29 12.08 -10.50 -7.56
CA CYS A 29 12.04 -9.03 -7.61
C CYS A 29 13.32 -8.37 -7.04
N GLN A 30 14.40 -9.14 -6.87
CA GLN A 30 15.68 -8.61 -6.34
C GLN A 30 16.17 -7.41 -7.15
N GLY A 31 16.68 -6.40 -6.45
CA GLY A 31 17.10 -5.12 -7.03
C GLY A 31 15.99 -4.07 -7.08
N SER A 32 14.80 -4.37 -6.55
CA SER A 32 13.77 -3.37 -6.29
C SER A 32 14.03 -2.63 -4.97
N ASP A 33 13.61 -1.37 -4.90
CA ASP A 33 13.66 -0.59 -3.66
C ASP A 33 12.49 -0.92 -2.73
N VAL A 34 11.33 -1.26 -3.32
CA VAL A 34 10.10 -1.62 -2.60
C VAL A 34 9.38 -2.74 -3.33
N CYS A 35 8.99 -3.80 -2.62
CA CYS A 35 8.07 -4.83 -3.09
C CYS A 35 6.73 -4.71 -2.36
N VAL A 36 5.62 -4.73 -3.11
CA VAL A 36 4.27 -4.51 -2.55
C VAL A 36 3.40 -5.74 -2.77
N LEU A 37 2.85 -6.25 -1.68
CA LEU A 37 1.94 -7.40 -1.62
C LEU A 37 0.48 -6.92 -1.47
N PRO A 38 -0.53 -7.73 -1.82
CA PRO A 38 -1.94 -7.37 -1.69
C PRO A 38 -2.41 -7.14 -0.24
N GLU A 39 -3.67 -6.73 -0.09
CA GLU A 39 -4.37 -6.67 1.19
C GLU A 39 -4.54 -8.07 1.78
N MET A 40 -4.30 -8.20 3.10
CA MET A 40 -4.40 -9.45 3.86
C MET A 40 -3.76 -10.64 3.14
N TRP A 41 -2.60 -10.40 2.52
CA TRP A 41 -1.92 -11.38 1.69
C TRP A 41 -1.60 -12.72 2.38
N PRO A 42 -1.42 -12.79 3.73
CA PRO A 42 -1.17 -14.08 4.36
C PRO A 42 -2.41 -14.99 4.46
N THR A 43 -3.61 -14.41 4.45
CA THR A 43 -4.84 -15.16 4.78
C THR A 43 -5.98 -14.97 3.79
N GLY A 44 -5.89 -13.98 2.90
CA GLY A 44 -7.05 -13.45 2.19
C GLY A 44 -7.90 -12.56 3.09
N PHE A 45 -8.94 -11.94 2.52
CA PHE A 45 -9.77 -10.96 3.22
C PHE A 45 -10.69 -11.60 4.26
N LEU A 46 -10.09 -11.98 5.40
CA LEU A 46 -10.80 -12.54 6.56
C LEU A 46 -11.54 -11.43 7.32
N THR A 47 -12.86 -11.40 7.22
CA THR A 47 -13.69 -10.46 8.00
C THR A 47 -13.94 -10.94 9.45
N GLN A 48 -13.62 -12.19 9.76
CA GLN A 48 -13.72 -12.77 11.10
C GLN A 48 -12.33 -13.23 11.57
N PRO A 49 -11.53 -12.34 12.15
CA PRO A 49 -10.12 -12.59 12.48
C PRO A 49 -9.92 -13.55 13.66
N SER A 50 -10.98 -13.90 14.39
CA SER A 50 -10.92 -14.89 15.48
C SER A 50 -10.41 -16.27 15.02
N THR A 51 -10.39 -16.52 13.72
CA THR A 51 -9.81 -17.73 13.10
C THR A 51 -8.33 -17.56 12.76
N ALA A 52 -7.77 -16.34 12.86
CA ALA A 52 -6.38 -16.10 12.58
C ALA A 52 -5.49 -16.60 13.72
N ASP A 53 -4.45 -17.35 13.39
CA ASP A 53 -3.47 -17.80 14.35
C ASP A 53 -2.48 -16.67 14.69
N ILE A 54 -2.49 -16.24 15.96
CA ILE A 54 -1.60 -15.17 16.47
C ILE A 54 -0.13 -15.56 16.31
N HIS A 55 0.23 -16.82 16.48
CA HIS A 55 1.59 -17.29 16.27
C HIS A 55 2.02 -17.15 14.80
N GLU A 56 1.10 -17.39 13.88
CA GLU A 56 1.38 -17.19 12.45
C GLU A 56 1.49 -15.70 12.08
N GLN A 57 0.80 -14.82 12.77
CA GLN A 57 0.99 -13.36 12.64
C GLN A 57 2.45 -12.98 12.97
N GLN A 58 2.95 -13.39 14.12
CA GLN A 58 4.32 -13.09 14.55
C GLN A 58 5.35 -13.71 13.59
N ARG A 59 5.20 -14.98 13.24
CA ARG A 59 6.07 -15.66 12.27
C ARG A 59 6.08 -14.97 10.90
N THR A 60 4.94 -14.45 10.47
CA THR A 60 4.84 -13.73 9.20
C THR A 60 5.61 -12.41 9.26
N LEU A 61 5.53 -11.67 10.37
CA LEU A 61 6.29 -10.43 10.55
C LEU A 61 7.80 -10.68 10.61
N GLU A 62 8.23 -11.68 11.37
CA GLU A 62 9.63 -12.10 11.45
C GLU A 62 10.17 -12.50 10.06
N TRP A 63 9.42 -13.31 9.33
CA TRP A 63 9.75 -13.72 7.97
C TRP A 63 9.82 -12.52 7.00
N LEU A 64 8.90 -11.57 7.08
CA LEU A 64 8.95 -10.36 6.27
C LEU A 64 10.22 -9.54 6.56
N GLN A 65 10.62 -9.42 7.84
CA GLN A 65 11.83 -8.71 8.20
C GLN A 65 13.08 -9.40 7.66
N GLU A 66 13.17 -10.72 7.81
CA GLU A 66 14.29 -11.53 7.26
C GLU A 66 14.39 -11.38 5.74
N MET A 67 13.25 -11.41 5.04
CA MET A 67 13.21 -11.22 3.58
C MET A 67 13.62 -9.81 3.18
N ALA A 68 13.14 -8.78 3.89
CA ALA A 68 13.50 -7.39 3.63
C ALA A 68 15.02 -7.18 3.81
N ASP A 69 15.59 -7.72 4.91
CA ASP A 69 17.01 -7.63 5.22
C ASP A 69 17.86 -8.36 4.16
N THR A 70 17.43 -9.56 3.75
CA THR A 70 18.12 -10.37 2.75
C THR A 70 18.14 -9.71 1.37
N MET A 71 17.04 -9.06 0.98
CA MET A 71 16.87 -8.44 -0.33
C MET A 71 17.37 -7.00 -0.38
N ASP A 72 17.71 -6.38 0.76
CA ASP A 72 17.91 -4.92 0.91
C ASP A 72 16.78 -4.12 0.25
N CYS A 73 15.52 -4.54 0.50
CA CYS A 73 14.33 -4.04 -0.15
C CYS A 73 13.19 -3.87 0.86
N ALA A 74 12.48 -2.76 0.84
CA ALA A 74 11.31 -2.60 1.69
C ALA A 74 10.16 -3.50 1.22
N LEU A 75 9.46 -4.16 2.16
CA LEU A 75 8.30 -4.99 1.88
C LEU A 75 7.04 -4.36 2.45
N VAL A 76 5.99 -4.26 1.64
CA VAL A 76 4.73 -3.61 2.01
C VAL A 76 3.57 -4.55 1.75
N GLY A 77 2.67 -4.70 2.72
CA GLY A 77 1.45 -5.50 2.57
C GLY A 77 0.62 -5.48 3.85
N SER A 78 -0.67 -5.76 3.76
CA SER A 78 -1.49 -5.80 4.99
C SER A 78 -1.80 -7.22 5.44
N MET A 79 -2.11 -7.33 6.73
CA MET A 79 -2.56 -8.57 7.38
C MET A 79 -3.50 -8.25 8.54
N ALA A 80 -4.34 -9.21 8.91
CA ALA A 80 -5.07 -9.17 10.17
C ALA A 80 -4.07 -9.18 11.33
N THR A 81 -4.13 -8.17 12.18
CA THR A 81 -3.19 -7.99 13.29
C THR A 81 -3.95 -7.79 14.60
N LEU A 82 -3.72 -8.66 15.58
CA LEU A 82 -4.17 -8.45 16.94
C LEU A 82 -3.17 -7.55 17.66
N THR A 83 -3.66 -6.43 18.19
CA THR A 83 -2.84 -5.48 18.96
C THR A 83 -2.65 -5.94 20.41
N ASN A 84 -1.75 -5.31 21.13
CA ASN A 84 -1.53 -5.58 22.55
C ASN A 84 -2.76 -5.24 23.42
N GLU A 85 -3.62 -4.36 22.91
CA GLU A 85 -4.89 -3.96 23.54
C GLU A 85 -6.02 -4.97 23.29
N GLY A 86 -5.74 -6.03 22.50
CA GLY A 86 -6.73 -7.07 22.17
C GLY A 86 -7.67 -6.67 21.02
N GLU A 87 -7.31 -5.68 20.22
CA GLU A 87 -8.10 -5.21 19.08
C GLU A 87 -7.56 -5.76 17.76
N TRP A 88 -8.45 -6.22 16.90
CA TRP A 88 -8.08 -6.60 15.55
C TRP A 88 -8.01 -5.39 14.64
N ARG A 89 -6.92 -5.32 13.86
CA ARG A 89 -6.66 -4.29 12.85
C ARG A 89 -6.38 -4.93 11.49
N ASN A 90 -6.91 -4.36 10.41
CA ASN A 90 -6.38 -4.60 9.07
C ASN A 90 -5.17 -3.69 8.92
N ARG A 91 -4.00 -4.22 9.29
CA ARG A 91 -2.76 -3.45 9.43
C ARG A 91 -1.85 -3.67 8.25
N LEU A 92 -1.55 -2.59 7.55
CA LEU A 92 -0.49 -2.57 6.56
C LEU A 92 0.85 -2.36 7.29
N HIS A 93 1.79 -3.23 7.01
CA HIS A 93 3.17 -3.12 7.48
C HIS A 93 4.05 -2.60 6.34
N PHE A 94 4.90 -1.63 6.66
CA PHE A 94 5.97 -1.14 5.81
C PHE A 94 7.29 -1.56 6.46
N ILE A 95 7.81 -2.71 6.04
CA ILE A 95 9.00 -3.35 6.59
C ILE A 95 10.21 -2.85 5.82
N ARG A 96 11.11 -2.16 6.50
CA ARG A 96 12.35 -1.64 5.92
C ARG A 96 13.53 -2.49 6.40
N PRO A 97 14.53 -2.77 5.55
CA PRO A 97 15.72 -3.50 5.97
C PRO A 97 16.36 -2.88 7.21
N HIS A 98 16.66 -3.73 8.19
CA HIS A 98 17.36 -3.37 9.44
C HIS A 98 16.74 -2.25 10.28
N LEU A 99 15.46 -1.91 10.04
CA LEU A 99 14.74 -0.88 10.77
C LEU A 99 13.46 -1.44 11.40
N PRO A 100 12.98 -0.84 12.50
CA PRO A 100 11.67 -1.20 13.03
C PRO A 100 10.57 -1.04 11.99
N PRO A 101 9.59 -1.95 11.95
CA PRO A 101 8.43 -1.84 11.05
C PRO A 101 7.65 -0.55 11.29
N ALA A 102 7.34 0.18 10.21
CA ALA A 102 6.28 1.18 10.24
C ALA A 102 4.95 0.49 9.92
N TRP A 103 3.84 1.04 10.40
CA TRP A 103 2.53 0.43 10.19
C TRP A 103 1.41 1.45 10.08
N TYR A 104 0.42 1.11 9.27
CA TYR A 104 -0.81 1.86 9.06
C TYR A 104 -2.02 0.94 9.27
N ASP A 105 -2.95 1.34 10.14
CA ASP A 105 -4.21 0.65 10.33
C ASP A 105 -5.25 1.24 9.36
N LYS A 106 -5.92 0.38 8.61
CA LYS A 106 -6.98 0.77 7.68
C LYS A 106 -8.00 1.66 8.36
N HIS A 107 -8.21 2.86 7.79
CA HIS A 107 -9.13 3.84 8.37
C HIS A 107 -10.57 3.57 8.00
N HIS A 108 -10.85 3.28 6.73
CA HIS A 108 -12.21 3.01 6.25
C HIS A 108 -12.43 1.50 6.14
N LEU A 109 -13.11 0.94 7.13
CA LEU A 109 -13.47 -0.47 7.12
C LEU A 109 -14.60 -0.74 6.12
N PHE A 110 -14.54 -1.89 5.43
CA PHE A 110 -15.50 -2.27 4.41
C PHE A 110 -16.78 -2.82 5.04
N THR A 111 -17.68 -1.91 5.42
CA THR A 111 -18.93 -2.20 6.13
C THR A 111 -19.87 -3.13 5.36
N TYR A 112 -19.83 -3.08 4.01
CA TYR A 112 -20.62 -3.96 3.16
C TYR A 112 -20.32 -5.46 3.40
N ALA A 113 -19.07 -5.80 3.76
CA ALA A 113 -18.66 -7.16 4.08
C ALA A 113 -18.61 -7.43 5.61
N GLY A 114 -19.05 -6.50 6.44
CA GLY A 114 -19.07 -6.66 7.90
C GLY A 114 -17.69 -6.52 8.57
N GLU A 115 -16.68 -5.93 7.91
CA GLU A 115 -15.34 -5.77 8.48
C GLU A 115 -15.37 -5.00 9.82
N GLN A 116 -16.22 -3.97 9.95
CA GLN A 116 -16.38 -3.16 11.16
C GLN A 116 -16.96 -3.92 12.37
N LEU A 117 -17.48 -5.14 12.17
CA LEU A 117 -17.99 -5.94 13.27
C LEU A 117 -16.88 -6.60 14.10
N HIS A 118 -15.69 -6.71 13.51
CA HIS A 118 -14.57 -7.43 14.12
C HIS A 118 -13.26 -6.61 14.13
N TYR A 119 -13.12 -5.64 13.26
CA TYR A 119 -11.94 -4.80 13.18
C TYR A 119 -12.20 -3.38 13.70
N VAL A 120 -11.19 -2.77 14.27
CA VAL A 120 -11.22 -1.38 14.73
C VAL A 120 -10.48 -0.52 13.70
N PRO A 121 -11.05 0.63 13.27
CA PRO A 121 -10.41 1.51 12.28
C PRO A 121 -9.19 2.23 12.85
N GLY A 122 -8.22 2.52 11.99
CA GLY A 122 -7.09 3.41 12.32
C GLY A 122 -7.52 4.87 12.39
N GLU A 123 -6.83 5.67 13.19
CA GLU A 123 -7.13 7.09 13.38
C GLU A 123 -6.11 8.02 12.71
N HIS A 124 -4.94 7.49 12.33
CA HIS A 124 -3.81 8.27 11.86
C HIS A 124 -3.39 7.85 10.46
N ARG A 125 -3.02 8.83 9.65
CA ARG A 125 -2.31 8.60 8.40
C ARG A 125 -0.86 8.22 8.71
N LEU A 126 -0.21 7.59 7.75
CA LEU A 126 1.21 7.27 7.81
C LEU A 126 1.88 7.79 6.53
N VAL A 127 2.99 8.49 6.67
CA VAL A 127 3.92 8.73 5.57
C VAL A 127 5.27 8.12 5.92
N VAL A 128 5.76 7.25 5.05
CA VAL A 128 7.07 6.61 5.23
C VAL A 128 8.05 7.21 4.23
N ASN A 129 9.17 7.73 4.74
CA ASN A 129 10.30 8.08 3.89
C ASN A 129 11.24 6.87 3.75
N TRP A 130 11.43 6.43 2.51
CA TRP A 130 12.34 5.37 2.18
C TRP A 130 13.19 5.74 0.97
N ARG A 131 14.51 5.77 1.12
CA ARG A 131 15.46 6.12 0.06
C ARG A 131 15.10 7.44 -0.65
N GLY A 132 14.70 8.45 0.12
CA GLY A 132 14.36 9.78 -0.39
C GLY A 132 13.03 9.90 -1.12
N THR A 133 12.16 8.88 -1.01
CA THR A 133 10.78 8.87 -1.53
C THR A 133 9.79 8.77 -0.39
N ARG A 134 8.76 9.60 -0.42
CA ARG A 134 7.70 9.65 0.60
C ARG A 134 6.50 8.84 0.11
N PHE A 135 6.10 7.84 0.88
CA PHE A 135 5.00 6.92 0.57
C PHE A 135 3.81 7.14 1.49
N LEU A 136 2.63 7.32 0.93
CA LEU A 136 1.35 7.22 1.63
C LEU A 136 0.74 5.83 1.39
N PRO A 137 0.78 4.89 2.35
CA PRO A 137 0.11 3.62 2.23
C PRO A 137 -1.39 3.74 2.54
N LEU A 138 -2.22 3.07 1.75
CA LEU A 138 -3.66 2.92 1.92
C LEU A 138 -4.05 1.45 1.79
N VAL A 139 -5.19 1.08 2.40
CA VAL A 139 -5.73 -0.28 2.30
C VAL A 139 -7.10 -0.24 1.64
N CYS A 140 -7.17 -0.76 0.41
CA CYS A 140 -8.36 -1.12 -0.35
C CYS A 140 -9.47 -0.05 -0.33
N TYR A 141 -10.43 -0.17 0.59
CA TYR A 141 -11.60 0.71 0.66
C TYR A 141 -11.24 2.18 0.94
N ASP A 142 -10.07 2.45 1.56
CA ASP A 142 -9.56 3.82 1.75
C ASP A 142 -9.45 4.59 0.42
N LEU A 143 -9.19 3.87 -0.68
CA LEU A 143 -9.08 4.47 -2.01
C LEU A 143 -10.35 5.23 -2.43
N ARG A 144 -11.53 4.88 -1.89
CA ARG A 144 -12.79 5.57 -2.20
C ARG A 144 -12.94 6.94 -1.56
N PHE A 145 -12.10 7.28 -0.61
CA PHE A 145 -12.24 8.48 0.22
C PHE A 145 -11.14 9.50 -0.10
N PRO A 146 -11.40 10.45 -1.04
CA PRO A 146 -10.37 11.38 -1.51
C PRO A 146 -9.83 12.28 -0.39
N VAL A 147 -10.67 12.65 0.58
CA VAL A 147 -10.26 13.51 1.70
C VAL A 147 -9.15 12.87 2.52
N TRP A 148 -9.25 11.55 2.77
CA TRP A 148 -8.22 10.80 3.50
C TRP A 148 -6.90 10.67 2.73
N ALA A 149 -6.97 10.57 1.41
CA ALA A 149 -5.81 10.46 0.53
C ALA A 149 -5.22 11.81 0.12
N ARG A 150 -5.82 12.94 0.56
CA ARG A 150 -5.42 14.26 0.08
C ARG A 150 -3.97 14.56 0.39
N ASN A 151 -3.21 14.88 -0.67
CA ASN A 151 -1.88 15.45 -0.59
C ASN A 151 -1.99 16.95 -0.36
N SER A 152 -1.35 17.47 0.66
CA SER A 152 -1.35 18.89 0.96
C SER A 152 0.04 19.30 1.44
N ALA A 153 0.31 20.60 1.40
CA ALA A 153 1.48 21.10 2.10
C ALA A 153 1.43 20.67 3.59
N THR A 154 2.55 20.18 4.12
CA THR A 154 2.65 19.63 5.48
C THR A 154 2.07 20.54 6.55
N SER A 155 2.07 21.87 6.32
CA SER A 155 1.50 22.88 7.23
C SER A 155 -0.04 22.97 7.20
N ARG A 156 -0.71 22.30 6.23
CA ARG A 156 -2.17 22.40 6.03
C ARG A 156 -2.91 21.08 6.19
N SER A 157 -2.22 20.00 6.55
CA SER A 157 -2.87 18.71 6.77
C SER A 157 -3.91 18.78 7.89
N ARG A 158 -5.15 18.37 7.58
CA ARG A 158 -6.25 18.28 8.55
C ARG A 158 -6.17 17.03 9.43
N PHE A 159 -5.29 16.09 9.06
CA PHE A 159 -5.17 14.79 9.73
C PHE A 159 -3.87 14.71 10.51
N VAL A 160 -3.91 13.98 11.61
CA VAL A 160 -2.68 13.59 12.30
C VAL A 160 -1.98 12.54 11.44
N THR A 161 -0.84 12.94 10.87
CA THR A 161 -0.02 12.06 10.03
C THR A 161 1.24 11.71 10.83
N ARG A 162 1.50 10.40 10.99
CA ARG A 162 2.77 9.91 11.50
C ARG A 162 3.79 9.87 10.37
N HIS A 163 4.97 10.42 10.61
CA HIS A 163 6.08 10.38 9.69
C HIS A 163 7.14 9.41 10.21
N GLU A 164 7.49 8.41 9.43
CA GLU A 164 8.46 7.38 9.77
C GLU A 164 9.64 7.41 8.79
N GLY A 165 10.83 7.19 9.31
CA GLY A 165 12.09 7.26 8.56
C GLY A 165 12.83 8.58 8.81
N ASN A 166 14.08 8.68 8.35
CA ASN A 166 14.89 9.88 8.45
C ASN A 166 14.41 10.96 7.46
N ALA A 167 13.23 11.48 7.70
CA ALA A 167 12.80 12.74 7.16
C ALA A 167 13.13 13.82 8.20
N THR A 168 14.40 14.18 8.32
CA THR A 168 14.65 15.60 8.48
C THR A 168 14.05 16.22 7.22
N PRO A 169 13.09 17.16 7.30
CA PRO A 169 12.87 18.09 6.22
C PRO A 169 14.28 18.56 5.83
N GLN A 170 14.69 18.39 4.59
CA GLN A 170 15.89 19.09 4.15
C GLN A 170 15.51 20.56 4.33
N GLU A 171 15.98 21.14 5.44
CA GLU A 171 15.94 22.57 5.64
C GLU A 171 16.57 23.18 4.38
N GLY A 172 15.79 23.88 3.61
CA GLY A 172 16.30 24.72 2.54
C GLY A 172 15.85 24.45 1.12
N THR A 173 14.83 23.62 0.85
CA THR A 173 14.18 23.70 -0.44
C THR A 173 12.70 24.03 -0.26
N GLU A 174 12.34 25.29 -0.40
CA GLU A 174 10.96 25.81 -0.56
C GLU A 174 10.20 25.17 -1.74
N GLU A 175 10.74 24.10 -2.33
CA GLU A 175 10.37 23.68 -3.72
C GLU A 175 9.44 22.47 -3.79
N ASP A 176 9.23 21.67 -2.73
CA ASP A 176 8.30 20.54 -2.77
C ASP A 176 7.54 20.37 -1.43
N GLU A 177 6.50 21.17 -1.28
CA GLU A 177 5.65 21.19 -0.09
C GLU A 177 4.71 19.97 0.03
N ALA A 178 4.70 19.07 -0.95
CA ALA A 178 3.85 17.89 -0.92
C ALA A 178 4.19 16.96 0.23
N GLU A 179 3.18 16.40 0.87
CA GLU A 179 3.35 15.48 2.00
C GLU A 179 3.93 14.12 1.56
N TYR A 180 3.58 13.65 0.36
CA TYR A 180 4.05 12.38 -0.19
C TYR A 180 4.24 12.42 -1.71
N ASP A 181 5.01 11.46 -2.24
CA ASP A 181 5.36 11.32 -3.65
C ASP A 181 4.63 10.17 -4.33
N VAL A 182 4.36 9.11 -3.57
CA VAL A 182 3.77 7.87 -4.03
C VAL A 182 2.63 7.45 -3.10
N LEU A 183 1.44 7.26 -3.67
CA LEU A 183 0.33 6.60 -3.01
C LEU A 183 0.42 5.10 -3.33
N LEU A 184 0.52 4.26 -2.29
CA LEU A 184 0.46 2.81 -2.40
C LEU A 184 -0.89 2.31 -1.89
N CYS A 185 -1.67 1.62 -2.72
CA CYS A 185 -2.92 1.00 -2.30
C CYS A 185 -2.85 -0.51 -2.45
N VAL A 186 -2.87 -1.24 -1.34
CA VAL A 186 -2.96 -2.70 -1.33
C VAL A 186 -4.42 -3.14 -1.20
N ALA A 187 -4.85 -4.14 -1.99
CA ALA A 187 -6.27 -4.45 -2.09
C ALA A 187 -6.61 -5.94 -2.27
N SER A 188 -7.80 -6.27 -1.80
CA SER A 188 -8.64 -7.39 -2.21
C SER A 188 -9.90 -6.82 -2.89
N TRP A 189 -9.72 -6.22 -4.07
CA TRP A 189 -10.76 -5.49 -4.79
C TRP A 189 -11.51 -6.39 -5.76
N PRO A 190 -12.84 -6.60 -5.59
CA PRO A 190 -13.60 -7.56 -6.37
C PRO A 190 -13.63 -7.26 -7.87
N ALA A 191 -13.63 -8.31 -8.68
CA ALA A 191 -13.69 -8.21 -10.15
C ALA A 191 -14.89 -7.40 -10.66
N SER A 192 -16.03 -7.45 -9.96
CA SER A 192 -17.25 -6.69 -10.31
C SER A 192 -17.13 -5.17 -10.17
N ARG A 193 -16.02 -4.65 -9.60
CA ARG A 193 -15.81 -3.21 -9.34
C ARG A 193 -14.52 -2.67 -9.95
N MET A 194 -13.98 -3.34 -10.98
CA MET A 194 -12.67 -2.98 -11.57
C MET A 194 -12.65 -1.60 -12.22
N GLU A 195 -13.76 -1.13 -12.80
CA GLU A 195 -13.86 0.23 -13.35
C GLU A 195 -13.63 1.29 -12.24
N ALA A 196 -14.23 1.07 -11.07
CA ALA A 196 -14.02 1.97 -9.93
C ALA A 196 -12.55 1.92 -9.44
N TRP A 197 -11.91 0.73 -9.41
CA TRP A 197 -10.52 0.58 -9.04
C TRP A 197 -9.58 1.42 -9.90
N LYS A 198 -9.68 1.23 -11.23
CA LYS A 198 -8.86 1.95 -12.21
C LYS A 198 -9.11 3.46 -12.17
N SER A 199 -10.39 3.86 -12.22
CA SER A 199 -10.77 5.29 -12.20
C SER A 199 -10.31 6.01 -10.95
N LEU A 200 -10.42 5.37 -9.77
CA LEU A 200 -10.00 5.98 -8.52
C LEU A 200 -8.48 6.12 -8.44
N LEU A 201 -7.68 5.13 -8.86
CA LEU A 201 -6.23 5.27 -8.90
C LEU A 201 -5.79 6.41 -9.82
N VAL A 202 -6.41 6.54 -10.99
CA VAL A 202 -6.16 7.65 -11.91
C VAL A 202 -6.50 8.99 -11.26
N ALA A 203 -7.67 9.10 -10.64
CA ALA A 203 -8.09 10.31 -9.95
C ALA A 203 -7.12 10.68 -8.82
N ARG A 204 -6.70 9.71 -7.99
CA ARG A 204 -5.73 9.95 -6.91
C ARG A 204 -4.38 10.44 -7.42
N ALA A 205 -3.90 9.92 -8.54
CA ALA A 205 -2.65 10.38 -9.14
C ALA A 205 -2.75 11.85 -9.60
N ILE A 206 -3.84 12.21 -10.28
CA ILE A 206 -4.06 13.56 -10.83
C ILE A 206 -4.23 14.59 -9.73
N GLU A 207 -5.21 14.39 -8.83
CA GLU A 207 -5.59 15.38 -7.82
C GLU A 207 -4.53 15.61 -6.75
N ASN A 208 -3.66 14.62 -6.53
CA ASN A 208 -2.59 14.66 -5.55
C ASN A 208 -1.20 14.89 -6.16
N GLN A 209 -1.12 15.05 -7.48
CA GLN A 209 0.15 15.19 -8.20
C GLN A 209 1.21 14.20 -7.72
N CYS A 210 0.88 12.92 -7.69
CA CYS A 210 1.72 11.84 -7.20
C CYS A 210 1.69 10.64 -8.14
N TYR A 211 2.61 9.69 -7.97
CA TYR A 211 2.41 8.36 -8.52
C TYR A 211 1.36 7.62 -7.68
N ALA A 212 0.42 6.93 -8.33
CA ALA A 212 -0.54 6.07 -7.64
C ALA A 212 -0.33 4.63 -8.10
N CYS A 213 0.11 3.77 -7.18
CA CYS A 213 0.38 2.37 -7.43
C CYS A 213 -0.62 1.52 -6.64
N GLY A 214 -1.44 0.75 -7.36
CA GLY A 214 -2.42 -0.15 -6.78
C GLY A 214 -2.02 -1.61 -6.97
N VAL A 215 -2.02 -2.38 -5.89
CA VAL A 215 -1.75 -3.82 -5.91
C VAL A 215 -3.01 -4.56 -5.51
N ASN A 216 -3.51 -5.41 -6.40
CA ASN A 216 -4.70 -6.20 -6.15
C ASN A 216 -4.42 -7.70 -6.32
N ARG A 217 -5.08 -8.53 -5.52
CA ARG A 217 -5.00 -9.99 -5.67
C ARG A 217 -5.78 -10.48 -6.88
N ILE A 218 -5.50 -11.71 -7.30
CA ILE A 218 -6.32 -12.52 -8.21
C ILE A 218 -6.94 -13.72 -7.47
N GLY A 219 -7.67 -14.55 -8.21
CA GLY A 219 -8.23 -15.80 -7.71
C GLY A 219 -9.58 -15.61 -7.04
N ARG A 220 -9.92 -16.50 -6.14
CA ARG A 220 -11.24 -16.55 -5.51
C ARG A 220 -11.09 -16.77 -3.99
N ASP A 221 -11.98 -16.16 -3.23
CA ASP A 221 -12.28 -16.55 -1.86
C ASP A 221 -13.73 -17.06 -1.76
N PRO A 222 -14.24 -17.45 -0.59
CA PRO A 222 -15.63 -17.93 -0.43
C PRO A 222 -16.70 -16.95 -0.92
N ASN A 223 -16.40 -15.65 -0.96
CA ASN A 223 -17.38 -14.59 -1.20
C ASN A 223 -17.19 -13.87 -2.54
N CYS A 224 -15.95 -13.81 -3.06
CA CYS A 224 -15.60 -12.94 -4.19
C CYS A 224 -14.67 -13.60 -5.20
N LEU A 225 -14.77 -13.13 -6.46
CA LEU A 225 -13.77 -13.31 -7.50
C LEU A 225 -12.93 -12.05 -7.64
N TYR A 226 -11.62 -12.21 -7.80
CA TYR A 226 -10.65 -11.14 -7.96
C TYR A 226 -9.92 -11.29 -9.30
N ALA A 227 -9.89 -10.20 -10.07
CA ALA A 227 -9.29 -10.21 -11.41
C ALA A 227 -7.89 -9.59 -11.46
N GLY A 228 -7.35 -9.13 -10.33
CA GLY A 228 -6.09 -8.40 -10.32
C GLY A 228 -6.26 -6.94 -10.74
N GLY A 229 -5.65 -6.53 -11.86
CA GLY A 229 -5.64 -5.14 -12.29
C GLY A 229 -4.65 -4.29 -11.48
N THR A 230 -3.56 -4.92 -11.02
CA THR A 230 -2.41 -4.23 -10.45
C THR A 230 -1.82 -3.27 -11.48
N LEU A 231 -1.65 -1.99 -11.10
CA LEU A 231 -1.23 -0.96 -12.04
C LEU A 231 -0.49 0.19 -11.33
N CYS A 232 0.25 0.96 -12.12
CA CYS A 232 0.88 2.20 -11.69
C CYS A 232 0.46 3.35 -12.63
N VAL A 233 0.09 4.48 -12.02
CA VAL A 233 -0.36 5.71 -12.70
C VAL A 233 0.63 6.82 -12.42
N ASP A 234 0.99 7.60 -13.44
CA ASP A 234 1.85 8.77 -13.31
C ASP A 234 1.04 10.01 -12.80
N PRO A 235 1.72 11.09 -12.39
CA PRO A 235 1.06 12.30 -11.89
C PRO A 235 0.15 13.02 -12.90
N TYR A 236 0.23 12.66 -14.20
CA TYR A 236 -0.66 13.16 -15.25
C TYR A 236 -1.91 12.29 -15.43
N GLY A 237 -2.05 11.19 -14.70
CA GLY A 237 -3.16 10.25 -14.82
C GLY A 237 -2.98 9.18 -15.91
N ARG A 238 -1.77 9.01 -16.46
CA ARG A 238 -1.48 7.97 -17.45
C ARG A 238 -1.13 6.67 -16.74
N ILE A 239 -1.75 5.58 -17.15
CA ILE A 239 -1.33 4.24 -16.70
C ILE A 239 0.02 3.95 -17.38
N ILE A 240 1.10 3.98 -16.61
CA ILE A 240 2.46 3.74 -17.12
C ILE A 240 2.82 2.26 -17.14
N SER A 241 2.14 1.45 -16.33
CA SER A 241 2.30 0.00 -16.33
C SER A 241 1.09 -0.68 -15.70
N GLN A 242 0.71 -1.86 -16.20
CA GLN A 242 -0.44 -2.64 -15.71
C GLN A 242 -0.20 -4.14 -15.92
N MET A 243 -0.58 -4.95 -14.92
CA MET A 243 -0.61 -6.41 -15.05
C MET A 243 -1.81 -6.85 -15.90
N PRO A 244 -1.68 -7.93 -16.68
CA PRO A 244 -2.83 -8.60 -17.29
C PRO A 244 -3.81 -9.09 -16.21
N ASP A 245 -5.09 -9.06 -16.55
CA ASP A 245 -6.13 -9.55 -15.67
C ASP A 245 -5.98 -11.06 -15.44
N SER A 246 -6.24 -11.52 -14.22
CA SER A 246 -6.23 -12.94 -13.80
C SER A 246 -4.91 -13.69 -14.01
N GLN A 247 -3.80 -12.98 -14.15
CA GLN A 247 -2.47 -13.58 -14.26
C GLN A 247 -1.63 -13.28 -13.02
N GLU A 248 -1.02 -14.32 -12.43
CA GLU A 248 -0.02 -14.11 -11.38
C GLU A 248 1.26 -13.50 -11.95
N GLY A 249 1.88 -12.64 -11.16
CA GLY A 249 3.17 -12.08 -11.55
C GLY A 249 3.58 -10.87 -10.74
N CYS A 250 4.64 -10.26 -11.22
CA CYS A 250 5.19 -9.04 -10.65
C CYS A 250 5.28 -7.96 -11.74
N LEU A 251 4.76 -6.78 -11.43
CA LEU A 251 4.88 -5.59 -12.24
C LEU A 251 6.02 -4.73 -11.68
N THR A 252 7.14 -4.66 -12.38
CA THR A 252 8.24 -3.79 -11.98
C THR A 252 8.18 -2.47 -12.74
N VAL A 253 8.28 -1.35 -12.01
CA VAL A 253 8.21 0.00 -12.56
C VAL A 253 9.28 0.90 -11.93
N ASP A 254 9.93 1.74 -12.75
CA ASP A 254 10.87 2.76 -12.30
C ASP A 254 10.18 4.12 -12.26
N LEU A 255 10.10 4.74 -11.08
CA LEU A 255 9.48 6.04 -10.87
C LEU A 255 10.52 7.17 -11.00
N ASN A 256 10.20 8.17 -11.83
CA ASN A 256 11.05 9.34 -12.03
C ASN A 256 10.66 10.48 -11.08
N LEU A 257 11.26 10.52 -9.90
CA LEU A 257 10.96 11.53 -8.89
C LEU A 257 11.45 12.94 -9.27
N GLN A 258 12.47 13.05 -10.11
CA GLN A 258 12.93 14.36 -10.61
C GLN A 258 11.88 14.98 -11.54
N GLU A 259 11.25 14.15 -12.38
CA GLU A 259 10.16 14.61 -13.26
C GLU A 259 8.92 15.02 -12.43
N LEU A 260 8.57 14.25 -11.39
CA LEU A 260 7.52 14.61 -10.45
C LEU A 260 7.75 15.99 -9.84
N ARG A 261 8.95 16.25 -9.30
CA ARG A 261 9.32 17.54 -8.70
C ARG A 261 9.25 18.70 -9.73
N ARG A 262 9.75 18.46 -10.96
CA ARG A 262 9.65 19.45 -12.05
C ARG A 262 8.19 19.75 -12.41
N PHE A 263 7.34 18.73 -12.46
CA PHE A 263 5.92 18.88 -12.73
C PHE A 263 5.24 19.73 -11.66
N ARG A 264 5.43 19.43 -10.38
CA ARG A 264 4.87 20.19 -9.26
C ARG A 264 5.34 21.64 -9.25
N LYS A 265 6.62 21.89 -9.53
CA LYS A 265 7.17 23.25 -9.63
C LYS A 265 6.53 24.03 -10.78
N LYS A 266 6.30 23.39 -11.92
CA LYS A 266 5.70 24.03 -13.11
C LYS A 266 4.19 24.29 -12.95
N PHE A 267 3.50 23.41 -12.23
CA PHE A 267 2.05 23.46 -12.04
C PHE A 267 1.69 23.16 -10.57
N PRO A 268 1.84 24.16 -9.67
CA PRO A 268 1.81 23.94 -8.22
C PRO A 268 0.38 23.87 -7.63
N VAL A 269 -0.47 22.97 -8.13
CA VAL A 269 -1.89 22.82 -7.72
C VAL A 269 -2.05 22.51 -6.24
N LEU A 270 -1.09 21.84 -5.62
CA LEU A 270 -1.16 21.49 -4.21
C LEU A 270 -1.11 22.72 -3.27
N ARG A 271 -0.62 23.87 -3.77
CA ARG A 271 -0.62 25.13 -3.03
C ARG A 271 -2.01 25.76 -2.92
N ASP A 272 -2.89 25.42 -3.87
CA ASP A 272 -4.27 25.91 -3.92
C ASP A 272 -5.22 24.99 -3.14
N ALA A 273 -4.69 23.87 -2.59
CA ALA A 273 -5.49 22.93 -1.84
C ALA A 273 -5.90 23.48 -0.47
N ASP A 274 -7.16 23.24 -0.05
CA ASP A 274 -7.73 23.62 1.24
C ASP A 274 -7.07 22.88 2.42
#